data_280a6050d936de74e42e7e7bb3bbff23
#
_entry.id   280a6050d936de74e42e7e7bb3bbff23
#
_cell.length_a   1.000
_cell.length_b   1.000
_cell.length_c   1.000
_cell.angle_alpha   90.00
_cell.angle_beta   90.00
_cell.angle_gamma   90.00
#
_symmetry.space_group_name_H-M   'P 1'
#
loop_
_entity.id
_entity.type
_entity.pdbx_description
1 polymer ?
#
loop_
_entity_poly.entity_id
_entity_poly.type
_entity_poly.pdbx_seq_one_letter_code
_entity_poly.pdbx_strand_id
1 'polypeptide(L)' 'MSDAIEFNLEVDAIGMNCPLPILRTKKALATMQSGEVLKVKATDSGAAHDFPAFAKQTGNELLSSTTEGDVLVFFLKRR' A
#
# COMPACT_ATOMS: atom_id res chain seq x y z
N MET A 1 17.50 -13.64 -3.87
CA MET A 1 16.91 -13.31 -3.82
C MET A 1 15.94 -12.81 -3.90
N SER A 2 15.51 -12.99 -4.24
CA SER A 2 14.56 -12.10 -4.32
C SER A 2 13.37 -12.38 -3.63
N ASP A 3 13.13 -11.67 -2.67
CA ASP A 3 11.89 -11.73 -1.97
C ASP A 3 10.90 -10.75 -2.52
N ALA A 4 11.12 -10.30 -3.73
CA ALA A 4 10.25 -9.31 -4.32
C ALA A 4 8.87 -9.90 -4.58
N ILE A 5 7.85 -9.23 -4.09
CA ILE A 5 6.48 -9.59 -4.35
C ILE A 5 6.08 -8.99 -5.69
N GLU A 6 5.50 -9.82 -6.55
CA GLU A 6 5.00 -9.31 -7.83
C GLU A 6 3.76 -8.46 -7.60
N PHE A 7 3.66 -7.38 -8.36
CA PHE A 7 2.53 -6.48 -8.21
C PHE A 7 2.02 -6.05 -9.59
N ASN A 8 0.75 -5.67 -9.62
CA ASN A 8 0.07 -5.30 -10.86
C ASN A 8 0.00 -3.79 -11.05
N LEU A 9 0.08 -3.03 -9.95
CA LEU A 9 -0.04 -1.58 -9.98
C LEU A 9 0.77 -1.00 -8.83
N GLU A 10 1.29 0.20 -9.01
CA GLU A 10 2.09 0.87 -7.99
C GLU A 10 1.53 2.26 -7.73
N VAL A 11 1.44 2.63 -6.46
CA VAL A 11 1.08 3.97 -6.02
C VAL A 11 2.32 4.62 -5.41
N ASP A 12 2.71 5.76 -5.96
CA ASP A 12 3.80 6.55 -5.42
C ASP A 12 3.20 7.70 -4.61
N ALA A 13 3.21 7.54 -3.30
CA ALA A 13 2.69 8.55 -2.38
C ALA A 13 3.81 9.20 -1.58
N ILE A 14 5.03 9.15 -2.11
CA ILE A 14 6.19 9.77 -1.46
C ILE A 14 5.96 11.27 -1.38
N GLY A 15 6.21 11.83 -0.18
CA GLY A 15 6.03 13.26 0.05
C GLY A 15 4.61 13.67 0.36
N MET A 16 3.66 12.75 0.32
CA MET A 16 2.27 13.06 0.64
C MET A 16 2.00 12.82 2.12
N ASN A 17 1.16 13.68 2.69
CA ASN A 17 0.77 13.56 4.10
C ASN A 17 -0.59 12.91 4.23
N CYS A 18 -0.84 12.29 5.39
CA CYS A 18 -2.13 11.71 5.72
C CYS A 18 -3.23 12.75 5.53
N PRO A 19 -4.38 12.40 4.90
CA PRO A 19 -4.77 11.05 4.50
C PRO A 19 -4.51 10.73 3.03
N LEU A 20 -3.68 11.51 2.33
CA LEU A 20 -3.50 11.35 0.89
C LEU A 20 -3.00 9.98 0.47
N PRO A 21 -2.03 9.34 1.18
CA PRO A 21 -1.60 8.00 0.77
C PRO A 21 -2.75 7.00 0.75
N ILE A 22 -3.63 7.05 1.75
CA ILE A 22 -4.78 6.15 1.83
C ILE A 22 -5.77 6.46 0.71
N LEU A 23 -6.02 7.74 0.44
CA LEU A 23 -6.95 8.12 -0.61
C LEU A 23 -6.47 7.67 -1.99
N ARG A 24 -5.18 7.81 -2.25
CA ARG A 24 -4.59 7.35 -3.50
C ARG A 24 -4.70 5.83 -3.62
N THR A 25 -4.47 5.13 -2.52
CA THR A 25 -4.56 3.68 -2.48
C THR A 25 -5.99 3.21 -2.75
N LYS A 26 -6.98 3.85 -2.13
CA LYS A 26 -8.38 3.52 -2.39
C LYS A 26 -8.72 3.68 -3.86
N LYS A 27 -8.26 4.77 -4.45
CA LYS A 27 -8.54 5.05 -5.85
C LYS A 27 -7.91 4.01 -6.76
N ALA A 28 -6.67 3.62 -6.46
CA ALA A 28 -5.98 2.61 -7.25
C ALA A 28 -6.67 1.25 -7.14
N LEU A 29 -7.04 0.87 -5.91
CA LEU A 29 -7.71 -0.42 -5.69
C LEU A 29 -9.05 -0.48 -6.44
N ALA A 30 -9.72 0.65 -6.59
CA ALA A 30 -11.00 0.69 -7.30
C ALA A 30 -10.86 0.34 -8.78
N THR A 31 -9.67 0.49 -9.35
CA THR A 31 -9.40 0.15 -10.74
C THR A 31 -8.86 -1.27 -10.90
N MET A 32 -8.61 -1.96 -9.81
CA MET A 32 -7.99 -3.28 -9.83
C MET A 32 -9.02 -4.37 -9.68
N GLN A 33 -8.62 -5.58 -10.06
CA GLN A 33 -9.48 -6.74 -9.92
C GLN A 33 -9.10 -7.55 -8.70
N SER A 34 -10.05 -8.34 -8.23
CA SER A 34 -9.84 -9.22 -7.09
C SER A 34 -8.59 -10.08 -7.29
N GLY A 35 -7.75 -10.14 -6.27
CA GLY A 35 -6.54 -10.95 -6.32
C GLY A 35 -5.32 -10.23 -6.85
N GLU A 36 -5.49 -9.04 -7.44
CA GLU A 36 -4.33 -8.27 -7.90
C GLU A 36 -3.62 -7.61 -6.73
N VAL A 37 -2.34 -7.36 -6.93
CA VAL A 37 -1.47 -6.83 -5.88
C VAL A 37 -1.08 -5.40 -6.20
N LEU A 38 -1.20 -4.53 -5.19
CA LEU A 38 -0.84 -3.13 -5.28
C LEU A 38 0.38 -2.87 -4.41
N LYS A 39 1.38 -2.20 -4.99
CA LYS A 39 2.55 -1.74 -4.23
C LYS A 39 2.37 -0.27 -3.94
N VAL A 40 2.53 0.12 -2.67
CA VAL A 40 2.41 1.52 -2.25
C VAL A 40 3.69 1.95 -1.58
N LYS A 41 4.22 3.11 -1.99
CA LYS A 41 5.36 3.74 -1.34
C LYS A 41 4.90 5.02 -0.69
N ALA A 42 5.29 5.25 0.56
CA ALA A 42 4.90 6.43 1.31
C ALA A 42 6.02 6.85 2.25
N THR A 43 6.06 8.13 2.59
CA THR A 43 7.04 8.65 3.54
C THR A 43 6.39 9.20 4.79
N ASP A 44 5.06 9.30 4.82
CA ASP A 44 4.36 9.78 6.00
C ASP A 44 4.43 8.74 7.12
N SER A 45 4.88 9.17 8.29
CA SER A 45 5.05 8.24 9.41
C SER A 45 3.74 7.60 9.85
N GLY A 46 2.62 8.27 9.65
CA GLY A 46 1.32 7.72 9.99
C GLY A 46 0.92 6.54 9.12
N ALA A 47 1.54 6.39 7.95
CA ALA A 47 1.21 5.29 7.05
C ALA A 47 1.48 3.93 7.68
N ALA A 48 2.50 3.84 8.53
CA ALA A 48 2.83 2.57 9.20
C ALA A 48 1.66 2.04 10.02
N HIS A 49 0.84 2.95 10.54
CA HIS A 49 -0.35 2.61 11.31
C HIS A 49 -1.59 2.54 10.41
N ASP A 50 -1.69 3.46 9.47
CA ASP A 50 -2.89 3.62 8.67
C ASP A 50 -3.12 2.47 7.68
N PHE A 51 -2.07 1.95 7.09
CA PHE A 51 -2.22 0.89 6.08
C PHE A 51 -2.68 -0.44 6.66
N PRO A 52 -2.13 -0.91 7.79
CA PRO A 52 -2.69 -2.12 8.40
C PRO A 52 -4.15 -1.96 8.78
N ALA A 53 -4.53 -0.81 9.32
CA ALA A 53 -5.91 -0.53 9.69
C ALA A 53 -6.80 -0.51 8.45
N PHE A 54 -6.34 0.14 7.39
CA PHE A 54 -7.07 0.22 6.13
C PHE A 54 -7.30 -1.17 5.54
N ALA A 55 -6.25 -2.00 5.52
CA ALA A 55 -6.37 -3.36 4.98
C ALA A 55 -7.41 -4.15 5.76
N LYS A 56 -7.38 -4.05 7.08
CA LYS A 56 -8.33 -4.76 7.94
C LYS A 56 -9.75 -4.28 7.70
N GLN A 57 -9.95 -2.97 7.60
CA GLN A 57 -11.29 -2.40 7.44
C GLN A 57 -11.90 -2.74 6.09
N THR A 58 -11.07 -2.82 5.06
CA THR A 58 -11.57 -3.05 3.69
C THR A 58 -11.58 -4.52 3.31
N GLY A 59 -10.92 -5.37 4.11
CA GLY A 59 -10.82 -6.79 3.77
C GLY A 59 -9.76 -7.11 2.74
N ASN A 60 -8.95 -6.12 2.36
CA ASN A 60 -7.79 -6.39 1.52
C ASN A 60 -6.67 -6.97 2.38
N GLU A 61 -5.83 -7.78 1.76
CA GLU A 61 -4.77 -8.45 2.51
C GLU A 61 -3.48 -7.65 2.43
N LEU A 62 -2.89 -7.34 3.59
CA LEU A 62 -1.59 -6.70 3.64
C LEU A 62 -0.53 -7.80 3.58
N LEU A 63 0.09 -7.96 2.42
CA LEU A 63 1.05 -9.03 2.20
C LEU A 63 2.41 -8.72 2.82
N SER A 64 2.81 -7.46 2.81
CA SER A 64 4.11 -7.07 3.31
C SER A 64 4.12 -5.61 3.68
N SER A 65 4.92 -5.27 4.69
CA SER A 65 5.10 -3.90 5.14
C SER A 65 6.58 -3.79 5.53
N THR A 66 7.33 -3.01 4.76
CA THR A 66 8.77 -2.85 5.01
C THR A 66 9.13 -1.37 5.00
N THR A 67 10.33 -1.08 5.51
CA THR A 67 10.86 0.28 5.52
C THR A 67 12.23 0.27 4.87
N GLU A 68 12.43 1.19 3.93
CA GLU A 68 13.72 1.37 3.26
C GLU A 68 14.12 2.83 3.41
N GLY A 69 15.02 3.10 4.35
CA GLY A 69 15.35 4.48 4.67
C GLY A 69 14.12 5.19 5.22
N ASP A 70 13.70 6.25 4.56
CA ASP A 70 12.52 7.01 4.96
C ASP A 70 11.26 6.54 4.24
N VAL A 71 11.38 5.54 3.38
CA VAL A 71 10.25 5.10 2.55
C VAL A 71 9.64 3.84 3.13
N LEU A 72 8.33 3.91 3.36
CA LEU A 72 7.53 2.76 3.76
C LEU A 72 6.98 2.12 2.50
N VAL A 73 7.09 0.79 2.40
CA VAL A 73 6.64 0.04 1.24
C VAL A 73 5.60 -0.99 1.69
N PHE A 74 4.43 -0.93 1.10
CA PHE A 74 3.33 -1.84 1.43
C PHE A 74 2.90 -2.59 0.19
N PHE A 75 2.60 -3.88 0.35
CA PHE A 75 2.00 -4.68 -0.71
C PHE A 75 0.63 -5.14 -0.23
N LEU A 76 -0.40 -4.76 -0.98
CA LEU A 76 -1.78 -5.07 -0.64
C LEU A 76 -2.38 -5.93 -1.74
N LYS A 77 -3.03 -7.02 -1.35
CA LYS A 77 -3.75 -7.86 -2.29
C LYS A 77 -5.22 -7.50 -2.23
N ARG A 78 -5.79 -7.14 -3.38
CA ARG A 78 -7.18 -6.72 -3.45
C ARG A 78 -8.11 -7.89 -3.16
N ARG A 79 -9.06 -7.61 -2.31
CA ARG A 79 -10.09 -8.54 -1.92
C ARG A 79 -10.96 -8.96 -3.11
#